data_dcb42a55c2336979b602d62edec94fcc
#
_entry.id   dcb42a55c2336979b602d62edec94fcc
#
_cell.length_a   1.000
_cell.length_b   1.000
_cell.length_c   1.000
_cell.angle_alpha   90.00
_cell.angle_beta   90.00
_cell.angle_gamma   90.00
#
_symmetry.space_group_name_H-M   'P 1'
#
loop_
_entity.id
_entity.type
_entity.pdbx_description
1 polymer ?
#
loop_
_entity_poly.entity_id
_entity_poly.type
_entity_poly.pdbx_seq_one_letter_code
_entity_poly.pdbx_strand_id
1 'polypeptide(L)'
;VCYWKGLTSQAKGFCKKCNKCQVSKKRKVRYGHLPPQNKGILTPWETVHVDLIGPYSVKVNQEQPGQVIKEVELQLTCMTFLDPATGWFEIAEVPYFDIDDVKNKNKTAIDKSSARISQIFNDVWLSRYPRPRKVIFDNGSEFKKDFVPLLQDFAIKPTCTTIKNPQSNAPVERIHQVVGQ
;
A
#
# COMPACT_ATOMS: atom_id res chain seq x y z
N VAL A 1 12.52 28.42 -21.60
CA VAL A 1 11.65 28.69 -20.44
C VAL A 1 10.81 29.89 -20.77
N CYS A 2 9.48 29.75 -20.81
CA CYS A 2 8.57 30.89 -21.08
C CYS A 2 8.24 31.59 -19.78
N TYR A 3 8.42 32.92 -19.77
CA TYR A 3 8.08 33.78 -18.63
C TYR A 3 7.36 35.03 -19.12
N TRP A 4 6.29 35.43 -18.41
CA TRP A 4 5.63 36.74 -18.63
C TRP A 4 5.12 37.28 -17.30
N LYS A 5 4.87 38.60 -17.27
CA LYS A 5 4.35 39.29 -16.09
C LYS A 5 2.97 38.74 -15.73
N GLY A 6 2.83 38.22 -14.53
CA GLY A 6 1.56 37.63 -14.04
C GLY A 6 1.39 36.14 -14.26
N LEU A 7 2.36 35.41 -14.86
CA LEU A 7 2.31 33.96 -15.08
C LEU A 7 1.84 33.17 -13.85
N THR A 8 2.46 33.43 -12.69
CA THR A 8 2.15 32.70 -11.45
C THR A 8 0.70 32.93 -11.00
N SER A 9 0.20 34.17 -11.13
CA SER A 9 -1.19 34.51 -10.78
C SER A 9 -2.18 33.84 -11.71
N GLN A 10 -1.90 33.88 -13.02
CA GLN A 10 -2.77 33.26 -14.04
C GLN A 10 -2.77 31.73 -13.91
N ALA A 11 -1.61 31.09 -13.67
CA ALA A 11 -1.51 29.66 -13.43
C ALA A 11 -2.28 29.24 -12.17
N LYS A 12 -2.16 30.00 -11.07
CA LYS A 12 -2.96 29.76 -9.86
C LYS A 12 -4.46 29.91 -10.11
N GLY A 13 -4.86 30.93 -10.89
CA GLY A 13 -6.26 31.14 -11.27
C GLY A 13 -6.81 29.99 -12.12
N PHE A 14 -6.03 29.53 -13.09
CA PHE A 14 -6.39 28.38 -13.91
C PHE A 14 -6.58 27.11 -13.07
N CYS A 15 -5.60 26.79 -12.20
CA CYS A 15 -5.67 25.62 -11.32
C CYS A 15 -6.89 25.67 -10.37
N LYS A 16 -7.29 26.87 -9.89
CA LYS A 16 -8.46 27.04 -9.04
C LYS A 16 -9.78 26.73 -9.77
N LYS A 17 -9.85 26.97 -11.08
CA LYS A 17 -11.04 26.75 -11.90
C LYS A 17 -11.05 25.38 -12.61
N CYS A 18 -9.96 24.68 -12.64
CA CYS A 18 -9.83 23.39 -13.31
C CYS A 18 -10.48 22.27 -12.49
N ASN A 19 -11.56 21.66 -13.01
CA ASN A 19 -12.28 20.58 -12.32
C ASN A 19 -11.37 19.38 -12.01
N LYS A 20 -10.51 18.96 -12.94
CA LYS A 20 -9.54 17.88 -12.70
C LYS A 20 -8.61 18.20 -11.53
N CYS A 21 -8.06 19.43 -11.50
CA CYS A 21 -7.19 19.86 -10.40
C CYS A 21 -7.94 19.95 -9.06
N GLN A 22 -9.21 20.32 -9.07
CA GLN A 22 -10.01 20.42 -7.83
C GLN A 22 -10.40 19.05 -7.28
N VAL A 23 -10.71 18.10 -8.15
CA VAL A 23 -11.06 16.72 -7.76
C VAL A 23 -9.82 15.96 -7.28
N SER A 24 -8.68 16.10 -7.98
CA SER A 24 -7.43 15.41 -7.64
C SER A 24 -6.71 15.98 -6.42
N LYS A 25 -6.90 17.28 -6.13
CA LYS A 25 -6.29 17.89 -4.94
C LYS A 25 -7.16 17.61 -3.72
N LYS A 26 -6.69 16.74 -2.84
CA LYS A 26 -7.30 16.60 -1.51
C LYS A 26 -7.39 17.98 -0.84
N ARG A 27 -8.59 18.35 -0.36
CA ARG A 27 -8.76 19.53 0.48
C ARG A 27 -7.76 19.43 1.62
N LYS A 28 -6.90 20.44 1.77
CA LYS A 28 -6.07 20.58 2.95
C LYS A 28 -7.01 20.85 4.13
N VAL A 29 -7.48 19.81 4.76
CA VAL A 29 -8.12 19.94 6.08
C VAL A 29 -7.03 20.49 6.98
N ARG A 30 -7.20 21.71 7.48
CA ARG A 30 -6.32 22.27 8.50
C ARG A 30 -6.66 21.54 9.81
N TYR A 31 -5.99 20.43 10.02
CA TYR A 31 -5.86 19.92 11.39
C TYR A 31 -5.04 20.97 12.15
N GLY A 32 -5.45 21.29 13.39
CA GLY A 32 -4.69 22.21 14.24
C GLY A 32 -3.22 21.80 14.30
N HIS A 33 -2.35 22.67 14.81
CA HIS A 33 -0.93 22.38 14.96
C HIS A 33 -0.75 21.06 15.70
N LEU A 34 -0.42 20.02 14.93
CA LEU A 34 0.04 18.79 15.55
C LEU A 34 1.40 19.06 16.18
N PRO A 35 1.63 18.60 17.42
CA PRO A 35 2.94 18.74 18.03
C PRO A 35 3.98 18.17 17.07
N PRO A 36 5.16 18.79 16.93
CA PRO A 36 6.21 18.27 16.09
C PRO A 36 6.45 16.82 16.53
N GLN A 37 6.21 15.89 15.62
CA GLN A 37 6.61 14.52 15.88
C GLN A 37 8.13 14.60 16.09
N ASN A 38 8.59 14.25 17.29
CA ASN A 38 10.00 13.93 17.49
C ASN A 38 10.30 12.77 16.52
N LYS A 39 10.77 13.13 15.32
CA LYS A 39 11.40 12.18 14.44
C LYS A 39 12.70 11.81 15.14
N GLY A 40 12.62 10.83 16.05
CA GLY A 40 13.82 10.16 16.52
C GLY A 40 14.64 9.81 15.30
N ILE A 41 15.94 9.79 15.44
CA ILE A 41 16.86 9.37 14.39
C ILE A 41 16.35 8.00 13.91
N LEU A 42 15.80 7.96 12.70
CA LEU A 42 15.35 6.72 12.09
C LEU A 42 16.59 5.99 11.57
N THR A 43 16.85 4.83 12.12
CA THR A 43 17.93 3.96 11.64
C THR A 43 17.43 3.18 10.43
N PRO A 44 18.17 3.17 9.31
CA PRO A 44 17.84 2.35 8.16
C PRO A 44 17.59 0.90 8.54
N TRP A 45 16.54 0.31 7.97
CA TRP A 45 16.14 -1.10 8.14
C TRP A 45 15.68 -1.51 9.54
N GLU A 46 15.66 -0.60 10.50
CA GLU A 46 15.22 -0.91 11.87
C GLU A 46 13.70 -1.03 12.02
N THR A 47 12.99 -0.25 11.23
CA THR A 47 11.51 -0.22 11.26
C THR A 47 10.96 -0.41 9.85
N VAL A 48 10.00 -1.32 9.70
CA VAL A 48 9.28 -1.53 8.44
C VAL A 48 7.81 -1.31 8.66
N HIS A 49 7.20 -0.52 7.78
CA HIS A 49 5.76 -0.38 7.70
C HIS A 49 5.22 -1.36 6.67
N VAL A 50 4.18 -2.08 7.03
CA VAL A 50 3.52 -3.07 6.18
C VAL A 50 2.04 -2.74 6.08
N ASP A 51 1.49 -2.82 4.87
CA ASP A 51 0.08 -2.54 4.62
C ASP A 51 -0.41 -3.29 3.37
N LEU A 52 -1.72 -3.40 3.20
CA LEU A 52 -2.34 -3.93 1.99
C LEU A 52 -2.94 -2.79 1.17
N ILE A 53 -2.73 -2.85 -0.14
CA ILE A 53 -3.27 -1.88 -1.10
C ILE A 53 -4.16 -2.59 -2.13
N GLY A 54 -5.27 -1.99 -2.48
CA GLY A 54 -6.27 -2.54 -3.38
C GLY A 54 -7.57 -2.94 -2.66
N PRO A 55 -8.48 -3.70 -3.30
CA PRO A 55 -8.32 -4.26 -4.65
C PRO A 55 -8.42 -3.20 -5.76
N TYR A 56 -7.58 -3.35 -6.77
CA TYR A 56 -7.65 -2.56 -8.01
C TYR A 56 -8.20 -3.43 -9.12
N SER A 57 -9.17 -2.92 -9.89
CA SER A 57 -9.66 -3.56 -11.09
C SER A 57 -8.74 -3.25 -12.26
N VAL A 58 -8.12 -4.27 -12.82
CA VAL A 58 -7.23 -4.16 -13.99
C VAL A 58 -7.84 -4.97 -15.13
N LYS A 59 -7.99 -4.34 -16.30
CA LYS A 59 -8.44 -5.01 -17.51
C LYS A 59 -7.23 -5.57 -18.27
N VAL A 60 -7.22 -6.86 -18.47
CA VAL A 60 -6.13 -7.58 -19.16
C VAL A 60 -6.70 -8.30 -20.37
N ASN A 61 -6.02 -8.15 -21.50
CA ASN A 61 -6.32 -8.90 -22.69
C ASN A 61 -5.68 -10.28 -22.60
N GLN A 62 -6.48 -11.32 -22.51
CA GLN A 62 -6.00 -12.69 -22.47
C GLN A 62 -5.97 -13.25 -23.88
N GLU A 63 -4.76 -13.48 -24.41
CA GLU A 63 -4.56 -14.16 -25.70
C GLU A 63 -4.61 -15.67 -25.48
N GLN A 64 -5.58 -16.34 -26.11
CA GLN A 64 -5.58 -17.79 -26.21
C GLN A 64 -5.27 -18.21 -27.65
N PRO A 65 -4.42 -19.21 -27.87
CA PRO A 65 -4.08 -19.68 -29.22
C PRO A 65 -5.35 -20.08 -29.99
N GLY A 66 -5.66 -19.33 -31.07
CA GLY A 66 -6.80 -19.61 -31.95
C GLY A 66 -8.16 -19.04 -31.50
N GLN A 67 -8.21 -18.18 -30.48
CA GLN A 67 -9.44 -17.51 -30.05
C GLN A 67 -9.34 -15.99 -30.07
N VAL A 68 -10.51 -15.33 -30.17
CA VAL A 68 -10.62 -13.88 -30.08
C VAL A 68 -10.11 -13.40 -28.72
N ILE A 69 -9.30 -12.34 -28.72
CA ILE A 69 -8.82 -11.66 -27.50
C ILE A 69 -10.00 -11.37 -26.58
N LYS A 70 -9.99 -11.95 -25.40
CA LYS A 70 -11.02 -11.72 -24.38
C LYS A 70 -10.49 -10.76 -23.35
N GLU A 71 -11.17 -9.63 -23.15
CA GLU A 71 -10.89 -8.72 -22.05
C GLU A 71 -11.40 -9.35 -20.73
N VAL A 72 -10.50 -9.55 -19.78
CA VAL A 72 -10.80 -10.09 -18.46
C VAL A 72 -10.47 -9.03 -17.42
N GLU A 73 -11.38 -8.79 -16.50
CA GLU A 73 -11.17 -7.89 -15.36
C GLU A 73 -10.59 -8.68 -14.19
N LEU A 74 -9.36 -8.33 -13.80
CA LEU A 74 -8.66 -8.91 -12.65
C LEU A 74 -8.71 -7.96 -11.47
N GLN A 75 -8.89 -8.52 -10.28
CA GLN A 75 -8.82 -7.78 -9.00
C GLN A 75 -7.41 -7.94 -8.42
N LEU A 76 -6.63 -6.88 -8.41
CA LEU A 76 -5.26 -6.88 -7.90
C LEU A 76 -5.21 -6.35 -6.48
N THR A 77 -4.67 -7.14 -5.56
CA THR A 77 -4.32 -6.70 -4.20
C THR A 77 -2.83 -6.94 -3.98
N CYS A 78 -2.16 -5.97 -3.38
CA CYS A 78 -0.73 -6.06 -3.12
C CYS A 78 -0.43 -5.79 -1.66
N MET A 79 0.61 -6.45 -1.15
CA MET A 79 1.24 -6.15 0.12
C MET A 79 2.40 -5.18 -0.12
N THR A 80 2.46 -4.13 0.68
CA THR A 80 3.45 -3.07 0.55
C THR A 80 4.35 -3.01 1.77
N PHE A 81 5.61 -2.69 1.55
CA PHE A 81 6.63 -2.58 2.57
C PHE A 81 7.36 -1.27 2.43
N LEU A 82 7.57 -0.57 3.51
CA LEU A 82 8.28 0.72 3.52
C LEU A 82 9.24 0.80 4.68
N ASP A 83 10.52 1.06 4.40
CA ASP A 83 11.46 1.56 5.40
C ASP A 83 11.37 3.10 5.46
N PRO A 84 10.85 3.67 6.56
CA PRO A 84 10.68 5.12 6.67
C PRO A 84 12.00 5.90 6.79
N ALA A 85 13.11 5.23 7.10
CA ALA A 85 14.42 5.85 7.24
C ALA A 85 15.07 6.12 5.87
N THR A 86 15.03 5.15 4.98
CA THR A 86 15.60 5.24 3.62
C THR A 86 14.58 5.67 2.57
N GLY A 87 13.29 5.46 2.83
CA GLY A 87 12.23 5.58 1.83
C GLY A 87 12.17 4.37 0.89
N TRP A 88 12.92 3.29 1.18
CA TRP A 88 12.87 2.07 0.39
C TRP A 88 11.48 1.46 0.43
N PHE A 89 10.94 1.19 -0.76
CA PHE A 89 9.59 0.69 -0.93
C PHE A 89 9.59 -0.59 -1.77
N GLU A 90 8.89 -1.60 -1.30
CA GLU A 90 8.64 -2.85 -2.03
C GLU A 90 7.15 -3.08 -2.13
N ILE A 91 6.76 -3.78 -3.18
CA ILE A 91 5.39 -4.19 -3.42
C ILE A 91 5.37 -5.64 -3.89
N ALA A 92 4.46 -6.43 -3.34
CA ALA A 92 4.27 -7.81 -3.71
C ALA A 92 2.79 -8.10 -3.94
N GLU A 93 2.48 -8.81 -5.01
CA GLU A 93 1.13 -9.26 -5.28
C GLU A 93 0.67 -10.29 -4.25
N VAL A 94 -0.57 -10.13 -3.78
CA VAL A 94 -1.26 -11.15 -2.98
C VAL A 94 -2.00 -12.06 -3.96
N PRO A 95 -1.58 -13.31 -4.11
CA PRO A 95 -2.17 -14.21 -5.10
C PRO A 95 -3.63 -14.52 -4.79
N TYR A 96 -4.36 -14.86 -5.82
CA TYR A 96 -5.71 -15.38 -5.71
C TYR A 96 -5.69 -16.91 -5.79
N PHE A 97 -6.73 -17.51 -5.30
CA PHE A 97 -7.02 -18.93 -5.52
C PHE A 97 -8.38 -19.07 -6.23
N ASP A 98 -8.48 -20.11 -7.04
CA ASP A 98 -9.74 -20.46 -7.64
C ASP A 98 -10.67 -21.07 -6.57
N ILE A 99 -11.84 -20.50 -6.45
CA ILE A 99 -12.86 -21.12 -5.60
C ILE A 99 -13.53 -22.20 -6.45
N ASP A 100 -13.23 -23.44 -6.17
CA ASP A 100 -13.95 -24.61 -6.69
C ASP A 100 -15.36 -24.65 -6.09
N ASP A 101 -16.20 -23.72 -6.48
CA ASP A 101 -17.60 -23.72 -6.09
C ASP A 101 -18.41 -24.35 -7.23
N VAL A 102 -19.00 -25.51 -6.95
CA VAL A 102 -19.80 -26.29 -7.89
C VAL A 102 -20.96 -25.49 -8.54
N LYS A 103 -21.31 -24.34 -7.93
CA LYS A 103 -22.41 -23.47 -8.38
C LYS A 103 -21.94 -22.20 -9.13
N ASN A 104 -20.68 -21.80 -9.03
CA ASN A 104 -20.13 -20.59 -9.67
C ASN A 104 -18.74 -20.86 -10.21
N LYS A 105 -18.65 -21.58 -11.32
CA LYS A 105 -17.40 -21.75 -12.09
C LYS A 105 -16.91 -20.37 -12.52
N ASN A 106 -15.86 -19.84 -11.90
CA ASN A 106 -15.09 -18.62 -12.23
C ASN A 106 -15.09 -17.53 -11.13
N LYS A 107 -15.24 -17.85 -9.86
CA LYS A 107 -14.90 -16.89 -8.81
C LYS A 107 -13.46 -17.13 -8.34
N THR A 108 -12.59 -16.20 -8.66
CA THR A 108 -11.28 -16.08 -8.02
C THR A 108 -11.43 -15.26 -6.74
N ALA A 109 -10.85 -15.71 -5.64
CA ALA A 109 -10.76 -14.93 -4.41
C ALA A 109 -9.30 -14.65 -4.07
N ILE A 110 -9.02 -13.45 -3.55
CA ILE A 110 -7.69 -13.07 -3.11
C ILE A 110 -7.40 -13.77 -1.78
N ASP A 111 -6.27 -14.49 -1.71
CA ASP A 111 -5.86 -15.18 -0.49
C ASP A 111 -5.23 -14.20 0.51
N LYS A 112 -6.07 -13.52 1.27
CA LYS A 112 -5.66 -12.65 2.39
C LYS A 112 -5.53 -13.42 3.71
N SER A 113 -5.34 -14.74 3.68
CA SER A 113 -5.11 -15.50 4.91
C SER A 113 -3.84 -15.01 5.60
N SER A 114 -3.85 -15.05 6.94
CA SER A 114 -2.69 -14.64 7.74
C SER A 114 -1.44 -15.47 7.39
N ALA A 115 -1.62 -16.75 7.08
CA ALA A 115 -0.53 -17.63 6.63
C ALA A 115 0.08 -17.13 5.32
N ARG A 116 -0.73 -16.75 4.34
CA ARG A 116 -0.24 -16.22 3.06
C ARG A 116 0.48 -14.89 3.22
N ILE A 117 -0.07 -13.98 4.01
CA ILE A 117 0.55 -12.69 4.32
C ILE A 117 1.90 -12.89 5.02
N SER A 118 1.97 -13.84 5.95
CA SER A 118 3.21 -14.23 6.63
C SER A 118 4.27 -14.76 5.65
N GLN A 119 3.85 -15.61 4.72
CA GLN A 119 4.73 -16.16 3.69
C GLN A 119 5.28 -15.06 2.78
N ILE A 120 4.42 -14.13 2.30
CA ILE A 120 4.84 -13.01 1.46
C ILE A 120 5.87 -12.14 2.21
N PHE A 121 5.64 -11.84 3.49
CA PHE A 121 6.59 -11.07 4.29
C PHE A 121 7.93 -11.78 4.41
N ASN A 122 7.92 -13.09 4.66
CA ASN A 122 9.13 -13.89 4.73
C ASN A 122 9.89 -13.88 3.40
N ASP A 123 9.20 -14.14 2.29
CA ASP A 123 9.83 -14.34 0.98
C ASP A 123 10.29 -13.02 0.35
N VAL A 124 9.56 -11.93 0.57
CA VAL A 124 9.86 -10.63 -0.05
C VAL A 124 10.77 -9.78 0.82
N TRP A 125 10.56 -9.77 2.14
CA TRP A 125 11.33 -8.91 3.02
C TRP A 125 12.43 -9.65 3.77
N LEU A 126 12.09 -10.65 4.58
CA LEU A 126 13.07 -11.30 5.46
C LEU A 126 14.17 -12.07 4.71
N SER A 127 13.87 -12.61 3.52
CA SER A 127 14.84 -13.31 2.69
C SER A 127 15.80 -12.39 1.94
N ARG A 128 15.49 -11.11 1.79
CA ARG A 128 16.21 -10.17 0.91
C ARG A 128 16.84 -8.99 1.64
N TYR A 129 16.26 -8.56 2.76
CA TYR A 129 16.66 -7.36 3.49
C TYR A 129 17.06 -7.67 4.94
N PRO A 130 17.79 -6.76 5.60
CA PRO A 130 18.09 -6.91 7.00
C PRO A 130 16.84 -7.09 7.84
N ARG A 131 16.93 -7.97 8.84
CA ARG A 131 15.85 -8.21 9.78
C ARG A 131 15.54 -6.93 10.57
N PRO A 132 14.31 -6.40 10.50
CA PRO A 132 13.93 -5.21 11.24
C PRO A 132 13.79 -5.51 12.74
N ARG A 133 13.96 -4.52 13.59
CA ARG A 133 13.63 -4.63 15.02
C ARG A 133 12.13 -4.51 15.27
N LYS A 134 11.44 -3.78 14.40
CA LYS A 134 10.02 -3.47 14.57
C LYS A 134 9.30 -3.48 13.22
N VAL A 135 8.11 -4.07 13.21
CA VAL A 135 7.19 -4.01 12.07
C VAL A 135 5.92 -3.31 12.52
N ILE A 136 5.49 -2.31 11.75
CA ILE A 136 4.27 -1.53 12.00
C ILE A 136 3.24 -1.93 10.94
N PHE A 137 2.05 -2.32 11.36
CA PHE A 137 0.96 -2.75 10.51
C PHE A 137 -0.39 -2.32 11.11
N ASP A 138 -1.46 -2.38 10.32
CA ASP A 138 -2.80 -2.06 10.79
C ASP A 138 -3.41 -3.19 11.65
N ASN A 139 -4.62 -2.97 12.18
CA ASN A 139 -5.30 -3.96 13.01
C ASN A 139 -6.13 -4.95 12.18
N GLY A 140 -5.78 -5.19 10.93
CA GLY A 140 -6.43 -6.17 10.06
C GLY A 140 -6.36 -7.60 10.58
N SER A 141 -7.34 -8.41 10.24
CA SER A 141 -7.39 -9.83 10.65
C SER A 141 -6.27 -10.66 10.02
N GLU A 142 -5.83 -10.25 8.85
CA GLU A 142 -4.76 -10.83 8.06
C GLU A 142 -3.39 -10.78 8.74
N PHE A 143 -3.20 -9.82 9.66
CA PHE A 143 -1.95 -9.65 10.39
C PHE A 143 -1.95 -10.32 11.78
N LYS A 144 -3.01 -11.03 12.18
CA LYS A 144 -3.14 -11.46 13.59
C LYS A 144 -2.65 -12.89 13.83
N LYS A 145 -3.20 -13.86 13.13
CA LYS A 145 -3.10 -15.28 13.49
C LYS A 145 -1.69 -15.85 13.32
N ASP A 146 -1.14 -15.77 12.13
CA ASP A 146 0.14 -16.37 11.76
C ASP A 146 1.26 -15.33 11.65
N PHE A 147 0.89 -14.08 11.30
CA PHE A 147 1.84 -12.99 11.08
C PHE A 147 2.54 -12.53 12.37
N VAL A 148 1.78 -12.35 13.46
CA VAL A 148 2.37 -11.96 14.76
C VAL A 148 3.31 -13.04 15.30
N PRO A 149 2.94 -14.33 15.33
CA PRO A 149 3.89 -15.41 15.69
C PRO A 149 5.15 -15.42 14.84
N LEU A 150 5.03 -15.30 13.50
CA LEU A 150 6.20 -15.21 12.63
C LEU A 150 7.15 -14.07 13.07
N LEU A 151 6.62 -12.88 13.32
CA LEU A 151 7.46 -11.76 13.78
C LEU A 151 8.15 -12.07 15.11
N GLN A 152 7.45 -12.72 16.04
CA GLN A 152 8.00 -13.13 17.36
C GLN A 152 9.10 -14.16 17.24
N ASP A 153 8.94 -15.14 16.36
CA ASP A 153 9.94 -16.18 16.07
C ASP A 153 11.25 -15.59 15.55
N PHE A 154 11.14 -14.50 14.77
CA PHE A 154 12.30 -13.74 14.31
C PHE A 154 12.77 -12.66 15.32
N ALA A 155 12.24 -12.63 16.53
CA ALA A 155 12.52 -11.60 17.55
C ALA A 155 12.28 -10.17 17.02
N ILE A 156 11.26 -9.99 16.20
CA ILE A 156 10.80 -8.70 15.67
C ILE A 156 9.63 -8.22 16.53
N LYS A 157 9.67 -6.95 16.95
CA LYS A 157 8.57 -6.36 17.74
C LYS A 157 7.37 -6.05 16.84
N PRO A 158 6.23 -6.75 16.98
CA PRO A 158 5.01 -6.38 16.28
C PRO A 158 4.44 -5.09 16.89
N THR A 159 4.00 -4.16 16.04
CA THR A 159 3.39 -2.90 16.47
C THR A 159 2.16 -2.64 15.62
N CYS A 160 1.00 -2.94 16.18
CA CYS A 160 -0.27 -2.66 15.54
C CYS A 160 -0.64 -1.19 15.70
N THR A 161 -1.04 -0.52 14.60
CA THR A 161 -1.57 0.84 14.66
C THR A 161 -3.00 0.81 15.18
N THR A 162 -3.31 1.69 16.11
CA THR A 162 -4.68 1.80 16.64
C THR A 162 -5.51 2.73 15.75
N ILE A 163 -6.82 2.46 15.67
CA ILE A 163 -7.81 3.29 14.95
C ILE A 163 -7.76 4.76 15.39
N LYS A 164 -7.30 5.03 16.62
CA LYS A 164 -7.16 6.38 17.17
C LYS A 164 -5.86 7.10 16.78
N ASN A 165 -4.91 6.43 16.13
CA ASN A 165 -3.65 7.03 15.71
C ASN A 165 -3.31 6.69 14.25
N PRO A 166 -4.11 7.17 13.29
CA PRO A 166 -3.88 6.91 11.87
C PRO A 166 -2.54 7.48 11.36
N GLN A 167 -1.95 8.43 12.09
CA GLN A 167 -0.67 9.04 11.72
C GLN A 167 0.51 8.06 11.77
N SER A 168 0.40 6.97 12.51
CA SER A 168 1.46 5.97 12.60
C SER A 168 1.73 5.27 11.27
N ASN A 169 0.74 5.17 10.39
CA ASN A 169 0.87 4.57 9.06
C ASN A 169 0.90 5.60 7.91
N ALA A 170 0.89 6.89 8.24
CA ALA A 170 0.89 7.98 7.27
C ALA A 170 2.02 7.93 6.22
N PRO A 171 3.23 7.41 6.50
CA PRO A 171 4.26 7.25 5.47
C PRO A 171 3.83 6.29 4.36
N VAL A 172 3.26 5.13 4.69
CA VAL A 172 2.76 4.14 3.72
C VAL A 172 1.54 4.66 2.98
N GLU A 173 0.58 5.26 3.70
CA GLU A 173 -0.61 5.84 3.07
C GLU A 173 -0.29 6.90 2.02
N ARG A 174 0.77 7.69 2.22
CA ARG A 174 1.25 8.66 1.22
C ARG A 174 1.75 7.98 -0.05
N ILE A 175 2.47 6.87 0.07
CA ILE A 175 2.96 6.10 -1.07
C ILE A 175 1.79 5.46 -1.81
N HIS A 176 0.82 4.90 -1.09
CA HIS A 176 -0.40 4.35 -1.69
C HIS A 176 -1.16 5.38 -2.54
N GLN A 177 -1.14 6.66 -2.14
CA GLN A 177 -1.74 7.73 -2.94
C GLN A 177 -0.98 8.01 -4.24
N VAL A 178 0.30 7.72 -4.29
CA VAL A 178 1.13 7.88 -5.50
C VAL A 178 0.96 6.67 -6.43
N VAL A 179 0.93 5.46 -5.86
CA VAL A 179 0.78 4.21 -6.62
C VAL A 179 -0.62 4.07 -7.22
N GLY A 180 -1.65 4.60 -6.55
CA GLY A 180 -3.06 4.52 -6.99
C GLY A 180 -3.51 5.64 -7.94
N GLN A 181 -2.62 6.51 -8.41
CA GLN A 181 -2.88 7.56 -9.40
C GLN A 181 -2.52 7.12 -10.81
#